data_aafbc2aaf6f09270ada31aaf111a38f6
#
_entry.id   aafbc2aaf6f09270ada31aaf111a38f6
#
_cell.length_a   1.000
_cell.length_b   1.000
_cell.length_c   1.000
_cell.angle_alpha   90.00
_cell.angle_beta   90.00
_cell.angle_gamma   90.00
#
_symmetry.space_group_name_H-M   'P 1'
#
loop_
_entity.id
_entity.type
_entity.pdbx_description
1 polymer ?
#
loop_
_entity_poly.entity_id
_entity_poly.type
_entity_poly.pdbx_seq_one_letter_code
_entity_poly.pdbx_strand_id
1 'polypeptide(L)'
;LSAEHRRTPVALTVAGSDPSGGAGIQADLKTFSALGVYGTAALTALTAQNTRGVTGVHPVPARFVGDQVRTLLDDVEVHACKTGMLGTADVVREVAAVLARRVAGPVICDPVMVATSGDRLVAEDAVDAVRLDLLPVVDLVTPNVPEAAALLDVSPAPSLIHISRCRRSA
;
A
#
# COMPACT_ATOMS: atom_id res chain seq x y z
N LEU A 1 19.64 32.72 -16.41
CA LEU A 1 19.17 31.72 -15.41
C LEU A 1 18.18 30.83 -16.14
N SER A 2 18.66 29.71 -16.68
CA SER A 2 17.82 28.69 -17.31
C SER A 2 16.93 28.09 -16.25
N ALA A 3 15.63 28.23 -16.38
CA ALA A 3 14.67 27.44 -15.64
C ALA A 3 14.89 25.96 -16.06
N GLU A 4 15.61 25.20 -15.27
CA GLU A 4 15.59 23.74 -15.40
C GLU A 4 14.12 23.31 -15.32
N HIS A 5 13.62 22.75 -16.41
CA HIS A 5 12.33 22.09 -16.43
C HIS A 5 12.43 20.91 -15.45
N ARG A 6 12.07 21.14 -14.19
CA ARG A 6 11.92 20.04 -13.23
C ARG A 6 10.86 19.10 -13.79
N ARG A 7 11.28 17.94 -14.24
CA ARG A 7 10.34 16.87 -14.61
C ARG A 7 9.44 16.62 -13.41
N THR A 8 8.14 16.56 -13.63
CA THR A 8 7.18 16.21 -12.57
C THR A 8 7.54 14.82 -12.05
N PRO A 9 7.79 14.65 -10.73
CA PRO A 9 8.06 13.32 -10.18
C PRO A 9 6.85 12.43 -10.34
N VAL A 10 7.10 11.14 -10.56
CA VAL A 10 6.05 10.11 -10.74
C VAL A 10 6.10 9.16 -9.57
N ALA A 11 4.96 8.88 -8.97
CA ALA A 11 4.82 7.87 -7.92
C ALA A 11 3.78 6.81 -8.29
N LEU A 12 4.08 5.56 -7.95
CA LEU A 12 3.17 4.43 -8.11
C LEU A 12 2.58 4.06 -6.74
N THR A 13 1.28 3.87 -6.67
CA THR A 13 0.65 3.14 -5.56
C THR A 13 0.15 1.78 -6.02
N VAL A 14 0.41 0.75 -5.23
CA VAL A 14 -0.11 -0.61 -5.43
C VAL A 14 -0.99 -0.93 -4.22
N ALA A 15 -2.30 -0.82 -4.39
CA ALA A 15 -3.25 -0.96 -3.28
C ALA A 15 -4.67 -1.29 -3.75
N GLY A 16 -5.57 -1.57 -2.81
CA GLY A 16 -6.99 -1.69 -3.07
C GLY A 16 -7.66 -0.35 -3.36
N SER A 17 -8.85 -0.40 -3.94
CA SER A 17 -9.68 0.79 -4.12
C SER A 17 -10.50 1.11 -2.86
N ASP A 18 -10.87 2.37 -2.70
CA ASP A 18 -11.90 2.83 -1.77
C ASP A 18 -12.83 3.81 -2.50
N PRO A 19 -14.06 3.40 -2.88
CA PRO A 19 -15.01 4.27 -3.58
C PRO A 19 -15.34 5.55 -2.83
N SER A 20 -15.23 5.57 -1.49
CA SER A 20 -15.45 6.78 -0.69
C SER A 20 -14.31 7.80 -0.82
N GLY A 21 -13.14 7.34 -1.29
CA GLY A 21 -12.00 8.19 -1.56
C GLY A 21 -11.19 8.61 -0.33
N GLY A 22 -11.43 8.00 0.83
CA GLY A 22 -10.74 8.28 2.09
C GLY A 22 -9.52 7.40 2.35
N ALA A 23 -9.38 6.30 1.60
CA ALA A 23 -8.29 5.34 1.71
C ALA A 23 -7.89 4.81 0.33
N GLY A 24 -7.04 3.77 0.30
CA GLY A 24 -6.63 3.07 -0.91
C GLY A 24 -6.02 3.96 -1.97
N ILE A 25 -6.04 3.50 -3.22
CA ILE A 25 -5.44 4.25 -4.34
C ILE A 25 -6.04 5.65 -4.51
N GLN A 26 -7.30 5.86 -4.16
CA GLN A 26 -7.96 7.16 -4.30
C GLN A 26 -7.37 8.21 -3.35
N ALA A 27 -7.09 7.84 -2.11
CA ALA A 27 -6.42 8.72 -1.15
C ALA A 27 -4.97 8.98 -1.56
N ASP A 28 -4.25 7.94 -2.01
CA ASP A 28 -2.87 8.04 -2.46
C ASP A 28 -2.75 8.99 -3.67
N LEU A 29 -3.57 8.81 -4.71
CA LEU A 29 -3.57 9.65 -5.92
C LEU A 29 -3.91 11.11 -5.61
N LYS A 30 -4.89 11.36 -4.72
CA LYS A 30 -5.20 12.72 -4.25
C LYS A 30 -4.00 13.36 -3.54
N THR A 31 -3.34 12.59 -2.68
CA THR A 31 -2.14 13.06 -1.95
C THR A 31 -1.00 13.36 -2.91
N PHE A 32 -0.70 12.48 -3.85
CA PHE A 32 0.31 12.70 -4.88
C PHE A 32 0.02 13.99 -5.66
N SER A 33 -1.22 14.15 -6.14
CA SER A 33 -1.64 15.34 -6.88
C SER A 33 -1.50 16.62 -6.06
N ALA A 34 -1.90 16.59 -4.78
CA ALA A 34 -1.78 17.75 -3.88
C ALA A 34 -0.32 18.16 -3.63
N LEU A 35 0.61 17.20 -3.74
CA LEU A 35 2.05 17.44 -3.59
C LEU A 35 2.77 17.71 -4.92
N GLY A 36 2.06 17.87 -6.03
CA GLY A 36 2.64 18.12 -7.33
C GLY A 36 3.34 16.91 -7.95
N VAL A 37 2.95 15.71 -7.54
CA VAL A 37 3.46 14.42 -8.04
C VAL A 37 2.46 13.81 -9.01
N TYR A 38 2.92 13.31 -10.16
CA TYR A 38 2.08 12.53 -11.07
C TYR A 38 1.86 11.13 -10.47
N GLY A 39 0.62 10.86 -10.07
CA GLY A 39 0.25 9.60 -9.44
C GLY A 39 -0.18 8.56 -10.45
N THR A 40 0.38 7.36 -10.34
CA THR A 40 -0.05 6.15 -11.05
C THR A 40 -0.51 5.10 -10.06
N ALA A 41 -1.34 4.13 -10.50
CA ALA A 41 -1.90 3.14 -9.59
C ALA A 41 -2.03 1.76 -10.24
N ALA A 42 -1.76 0.71 -9.47
CA ALA A 42 -2.13 -0.67 -9.75
C ALA A 42 -3.09 -1.18 -8.65
N LEU A 43 -4.17 -1.81 -9.06
CA LEU A 43 -5.26 -2.25 -8.19
C LEU A 43 -5.03 -3.69 -7.73
N THR A 44 -5.09 -3.92 -6.42
CA THR A 44 -5.03 -5.26 -5.81
C THR A 44 -6.41 -5.84 -5.54
N ALA A 45 -7.40 -4.98 -5.28
CA ALA A 45 -8.79 -5.36 -5.09
C ALA A 45 -9.72 -4.17 -5.37
N LEU A 46 -10.93 -4.46 -5.78
CA LEU A 46 -12.05 -3.53 -5.77
C LEU A 46 -12.84 -3.74 -4.48
N THR A 47 -13.31 -2.66 -3.86
CA THR A 47 -14.15 -2.75 -2.67
C THR A 47 -15.52 -2.12 -2.89
N ALA A 48 -16.54 -2.68 -2.26
CA ALA A 48 -17.79 -2.02 -1.97
C ALA A 48 -17.66 -1.42 -0.57
N GLN A 49 -17.29 -0.15 -0.49
CA GLN A 49 -16.87 0.50 0.76
C GLN A 49 -17.45 1.91 0.84
N ASN A 50 -17.75 2.34 2.06
CA ASN A 50 -18.11 3.71 2.39
C ASN A 50 -17.45 4.12 3.73
N THR A 51 -17.78 5.30 4.26
CA THR A 51 -17.22 5.82 5.53
C THR A 51 -17.61 5.02 6.77
N ARG A 52 -18.53 4.06 6.66
CA ARG A 52 -19.00 3.22 7.76
C ARG A 52 -18.39 1.83 7.76
N GLY A 53 -17.89 1.33 6.61
CA GLY A 53 -17.27 0.00 6.54
C GLY A 53 -17.18 -0.54 5.12
N VAL A 54 -16.63 -1.75 5.04
CA VAL A 54 -16.46 -2.54 3.82
C VAL A 54 -17.55 -3.61 3.76
N THR A 55 -18.38 -3.59 2.72
CA THR A 55 -19.46 -4.57 2.53
C THR A 55 -19.14 -5.64 1.50
N GLY A 56 -18.06 -5.47 0.73
CA GLY A 56 -17.61 -6.46 -0.24
C GLY A 56 -16.21 -6.17 -0.74
N VAL A 57 -15.48 -7.22 -1.04
CA VAL A 57 -14.14 -7.16 -1.64
C VAL A 57 -14.10 -8.10 -2.84
N HIS A 58 -13.69 -7.56 -3.99
CA HIS A 58 -13.43 -8.33 -5.20
C HIS A 58 -11.91 -8.31 -5.47
N PRO A 59 -11.20 -9.40 -5.16
CA PRO A 59 -9.76 -9.45 -5.36
C PRO A 59 -9.40 -9.47 -6.85
N VAL A 60 -8.33 -8.76 -7.20
CA VAL A 60 -7.70 -8.87 -8.52
C VAL A 60 -6.76 -10.07 -8.48
N PRO A 61 -6.77 -10.95 -9.51
CA PRO A 61 -5.83 -12.07 -9.57
C PRO A 61 -4.38 -11.62 -9.47
N ALA A 62 -3.57 -12.29 -8.63
CA ALA A 62 -2.19 -11.89 -8.33
C ALA A 62 -1.35 -11.63 -9.59
N ARG A 63 -1.42 -12.55 -10.57
CA ARG A 63 -0.74 -12.37 -11.86
C ARG A 63 -1.14 -11.07 -12.55
N PHE A 64 -2.42 -10.71 -12.55
CA PHE A 64 -2.89 -9.49 -13.20
C PHE A 64 -2.47 -8.24 -12.45
N VAL A 65 -2.33 -8.30 -11.12
CA VAL A 65 -1.70 -7.22 -10.33
C VAL A 65 -0.26 -7.01 -10.81
N GLY A 66 0.52 -8.09 -10.92
CA GLY A 66 1.88 -8.02 -11.47
C GLY A 66 1.92 -7.49 -12.90
N ASP A 67 0.97 -7.88 -13.75
CA ASP A 67 0.88 -7.42 -15.14
C ASP A 67 0.60 -5.91 -15.22
N GLN A 68 -0.28 -5.36 -14.36
CA GLN A 68 -0.50 -3.91 -14.26
C GLN A 68 0.80 -3.17 -13.95
N VAL A 69 1.55 -3.64 -12.94
CA VAL A 69 2.80 -2.99 -12.52
C VAL A 69 3.86 -3.12 -13.62
N ARG A 70 4.06 -4.30 -14.20
CA ARG A 70 5.04 -4.52 -15.28
C ARG A 70 4.76 -3.62 -16.49
N THR A 71 3.51 -3.62 -16.97
CA THR A 71 3.10 -2.83 -18.13
C THR A 71 3.33 -1.33 -17.89
N LEU A 72 3.02 -0.85 -16.69
CA LEU A 72 3.27 0.55 -16.34
C LEU A 72 4.78 0.86 -16.35
N LEU A 73 5.58 0.03 -15.69
CA LEU A 73 7.03 0.24 -15.54
C LEU A 73 7.80 0.04 -16.86
N ASP A 74 7.22 -0.61 -17.86
CA ASP A 74 7.80 -0.73 -19.19
C ASP A 74 7.77 0.59 -19.99
N ASP A 75 6.89 1.53 -19.61
CA ASP A 75 6.69 2.83 -20.30
C ASP A 75 6.96 4.03 -19.39
N VAL A 76 6.61 3.95 -18.12
CA VAL A 76 6.66 5.10 -17.20
C VAL A 76 7.84 4.96 -16.23
N GLU A 77 8.71 5.99 -16.22
CA GLU A 77 9.78 6.10 -15.22
C GLU A 77 9.18 6.49 -13.85
N VAL A 78 9.07 5.50 -12.96
CA VAL A 78 8.54 5.67 -11.60
C VAL A 78 9.67 6.01 -10.64
N HIS A 79 9.55 7.14 -9.93
CA HIS A 79 10.56 7.65 -9.01
C HIS A 79 10.40 7.16 -7.57
N ALA A 80 9.20 6.71 -7.19
CA ALA A 80 8.91 6.10 -5.90
C ALA A 80 7.69 5.20 -5.99
N CYS A 81 7.64 4.16 -5.16
CA CYS A 81 6.49 3.26 -5.09
C CYS A 81 5.99 3.16 -3.64
N LYS A 82 4.67 3.16 -3.45
CA LYS A 82 4.02 2.83 -2.19
C LYS A 82 3.18 1.58 -2.37
N THR A 83 3.26 0.63 -1.44
CA THR A 83 2.28 -0.45 -1.34
C THR A 83 1.34 -0.18 -0.18
N GLY A 84 0.04 -0.42 -0.38
CA GLY A 84 -0.98 -0.40 0.67
C GLY A 84 -1.54 -1.79 0.90
N MET A 85 -2.88 -1.93 0.96
CA MET A 85 -3.54 -3.21 1.12
C MET A 85 -3.30 -4.12 -0.09
N LEU A 86 -2.65 -5.26 0.12
CA LEU A 86 -2.36 -6.26 -0.91
C LEU A 86 -3.32 -7.47 -0.88
N GLY A 87 -3.95 -7.71 0.26
CA GLY A 87 -5.03 -8.69 0.45
C GLY A 87 -4.56 -10.12 0.66
N THR A 88 -3.88 -10.76 -0.28
CA THR A 88 -3.50 -12.17 -0.24
C THR A 88 -1.98 -12.38 -0.34
N ALA A 89 -1.50 -13.52 0.18
CA ALA A 89 -0.10 -13.89 0.10
C ALA A 89 0.44 -13.94 -1.35
N ASP A 90 -0.37 -14.42 -2.28
CA ASP A 90 0.03 -14.51 -3.69
C ASP A 90 0.20 -13.13 -4.33
N VAL A 91 -0.68 -12.17 -3.99
CA VAL A 91 -0.51 -10.77 -4.43
C VAL A 91 0.75 -10.16 -3.83
N VAL A 92 1.00 -10.39 -2.54
CA VAL A 92 2.22 -9.92 -1.85
C VAL A 92 3.47 -10.42 -2.57
N ARG A 93 3.57 -11.73 -2.82
CA ARG A 93 4.73 -12.34 -3.50
C ARG A 93 4.91 -11.82 -4.91
N GLU A 94 3.83 -11.71 -5.67
CA GLU A 94 3.88 -11.20 -7.03
C GLU A 94 4.36 -9.75 -7.08
N VAL A 95 3.82 -8.89 -6.20
CA VAL A 95 4.22 -7.48 -6.09
C VAL A 95 5.68 -7.36 -5.66
N ALA A 96 6.11 -8.10 -4.64
CA ALA A 96 7.50 -8.13 -4.18
C ALA A 96 8.46 -8.52 -5.31
N ALA A 97 8.14 -9.57 -6.06
CA ALA A 97 8.95 -10.04 -7.17
C ALA A 97 9.10 -9.00 -8.31
N VAL A 98 8.05 -8.23 -8.58
CA VAL A 98 8.10 -7.17 -9.61
C VAL A 98 8.90 -5.96 -9.10
N LEU A 99 8.63 -5.51 -7.87
CA LEU A 99 9.28 -4.32 -7.30
C LEU A 99 10.79 -4.53 -7.14
N ALA A 100 11.24 -5.71 -6.69
CA ALA A 100 12.65 -6.04 -6.55
C ALA A 100 13.48 -5.91 -7.85
N ARG A 101 12.84 -5.97 -9.00
CA ARG A 101 13.53 -5.99 -10.31
C ARG A 101 13.36 -4.73 -11.13
N ARG A 102 12.36 -3.88 -10.83
CA ARG A 102 11.90 -2.88 -11.79
C ARG A 102 11.77 -1.46 -11.27
N VAL A 103 11.80 -1.23 -9.98
CA VAL A 103 11.69 0.13 -9.42
C VAL A 103 13.08 0.60 -9.01
N ALA A 104 13.53 1.70 -9.61
CA ALA A 104 14.82 2.31 -9.30
C ALA A 104 14.78 3.26 -8.09
N GLY A 105 13.58 3.69 -7.68
CA GLY A 105 13.36 4.60 -6.56
C GLY A 105 12.94 3.88 -5.28
N PRO A 106 12.77 4.63 -4.17
CA PRO A 106 12.39 4.06 -2.89
C PRO A 106 11.01 3.39 -2.94
N VAL A 107 10.92 2.25 -2.27
CA VAL A 107 9.69 1.49 -2.06
C VAL A 107 9.24 1.62 -0.60
N ILE A 108 8.04 2.13 -0.39
CA ILE A 108 7.45 2.33 0.93
C ILE A 108 6.31 1.33 1.13
N CYS A 109 6.38 0.52 2.18
CA CYS A 109 5.32 -0.40 2.55
C CYS A 109 4.46 0.18 3.70
N ASP A 110 3.19 0.45 3.40
CA ASP A 110 2.15 0.66 4.39
C ASP A 110 1.42 -0.69 4.58
N PRO A 111 1.72 -1.46 5.64
CA PRO A 111 1.28 -2.84 5.77
C PRO A 111 -0.16 -2.93 6.29
N VAL A 112 -1.10 -2.41 5.51
CA VAL A 112 -2.52 -2.34 5.87
C VAL A 112 -3.09 -3.74 6.07
N MET A 113 -3.45 -4.08 7.32
CA MET A 113 -4.00 -5.39 7.69
C MET A 113 -5.49 -5.32 8.05
N VAL A 114 -5.93 -4.19 8.59
CA VAL A 114 -7.29 -3.97 9.08
C VAL A 114 -7.79 -2.62 8.61
N ALA A 115 -9.03 -2.56 8.14
CA ALA A 115 -9.67 -1.30 7.79
C ALA A 115 -9.87 -0.42 9.04
N THR A 116 -10.04 0.89 8.84
CA THR A 116 -10.37 1.82 9.93
C THR A 116 -11.68 1.44 10.64
N SER A 117 -12.60 0.77 9.94
CA SER A 117 -13.84 0.19 10.50
C SER A 117 -13.60 -1.03 11.41
N GLY A 118 -12.41 -1.62 11.41
CA GLY A 118 -12.10 -2.85 12.14
C GLY A 118 -12.22 -4.12 11.29
N ASP A 119 -12.64 -4.01 10.03
CA ASP A 119 -12.74 -5.17 9.14
C ASP A 119 -11.34 -5.67 8.75
N ARG A 120 -11.14 -6.99 8.84
CA ARG A 120 -9.90 -7.63 8.43
C ARG A 120 -9.79 -7.61 6.91
N LEU A 121 -8.73 -7.02 6.39
CA LEU A 121 -8.50 -6.85 4.96
C LEU A 121 -7.47 -7.81 4.37
N VAL A 122 -6.78 -8.56 5.24
CA VAL A 122 -5.64 -9.41 4.86
C VAL A 122 -5.81 -10.80 5.46
N ALA A 123 -5.59 -11.84 4.67
CA ALA A 123 -5.57 -13.22 5.12
C ALA A 123 -4.37 -13.47 6.07
N GLU A 124 -4.43 -14.50 6.92
CA GLU A 124 -3.37 -14.77 7.90
C GLU A 124 -2.02 -15.06 7.25
N ASP A 125 -2.03 -15.87 6.20
CA ASP A 125 -0.83 -16.23 5.43
C ASP A 125 -0.20 -15.04 4.68
N ALA A 126 -0.96 -13.98 4.46
CA ALA A 126 -0.44 -12.78 3.81
C ALA A 126 0.44 -11.93 4.75
N VAL A 127 0.27 -12.02 6.07
CA VAL A 127 1.17 -11.37 7.04
C VAL A 127 2.57 -11.97 6.94
N ASP A 128 2.65 -13.29 6.86
CA ASP A 128 3.93 -13.99 6.66
C ASP A 128 4.57 -13.63 5.31
N ALA A 129 3.79 -13.57 4.25
CA ALA A 129 4.29 -13.13 2.95
C ALA A 129 4.79 -11.68 2.97
N VAL A 130 4.11 -10.76 3.67
CA VAL A 130 4.63 -9.40 3.85
C VAL A 130 5.99 -9.45 4.54
N ARG A 131 6.11 -10.19 5.64
CA ARG A 131 7.33 -10.29 6.44
C ARG A 131 8.49 -10.91 5.67
N LEU A 132 8.24 -12.01 4.95
CA LEU A 132 9.28 -12.83 4.33
C LEU A 132 9.61 -12.43 2.90
N ASP A 133 8.62 -11.95 2.14
CA ASP A 133 8.78 -11.68 0.71
C ASP A 133 8.83 -10.17 0.41
N LEU A 134 8.00 -9.33 1.06
CA LEU A 134 7.89 -7.91 0.75
C LEU A 134 8.88 -7.05 1.55
N LEU A 135 8.98 -7.23 2.87
CA LEU A 135 9.87 -6.39 3.70
C LEU A 135 11.34 -6.42 3.26
N PRO A 136 11.90 -7.54 2.74
CA PRO A 136 13.27 -7.54 2.23
C PRO A 136 13.52 -6.65 1.00
N VAL A 137 12.48 -6.22 0.31
CA VAL A 137 12.57 -5.43 -0.93
C VAL A 137 12.04 -4.00 -0.80
N VAL A 138 11.70 -3.56 0.42
CA VAL A 138 11.23 -2.20 0.70
C VAL A 138 12.27 -1.39 1.47
N ASP A 139 12.29 -0.09 1.28
CA ASP A 139 13.22 0.83 1.92
C ASP A 139 12.67 1.41 3.23
N LEU A 140 11.34 1.47 3.34
CA LEU A 140 10.65 2.03 4.51
C LEU A 140 9.35 1.28 4.75
N VAL A 141 9.05 1.04 6.02
CA VAL A 141 7.75 0.50 6.45
C VAL A 141 7.09 1.46 7.45
N THR A 142 5.76 1.64 7.31
CA THR A 142 4.99 2.60 8.12
C THR A 142 3.85 1.93 8.88
N PRO A 143 4.12 0.91 9.73
CA PRO A 143 3.10 0.19 10.44
C PRO A 143 2.52 1.01 11.60
N ASN A 144 1.24 0.85 11.87
CA ASN A 144 0.69 1.19 13.18
C ASN A 144 1.13 0.15 14.25
N VAL A 145 0.82 0.42 15.54
CA VAL A 145 1.26 -0.47 16.64
C VAL A 145 0.74 -1.91 16.50
N PRO A 146 -0.55 -2.16 16.19
CA PRO A 146 -1.02 -3.52 15.93
C PRO A 146 -0.35 -4.20 14.74
N GLU A 147 -0.10 -3.49 13.65
CA GLU A 147 0.57 -4.01 12.46
C GLU A 147 2.04 -4.34 12.76
N ALA A 148 2.73 -3.46 13.48
CA ALA A 148 4.10 -3.71 13.90
C ALA A 148 4.20 -4.96 14.80
N ALA A 149 3.26 -5.14 15.73
CA ALA A 149 3.19 -6.32 16.57
C ALA A 149 2.95 -7.60 15.78
N ALA A 150 2.04 -7.56 14.78
CA ALA A 150 1.79 -8.68 13.89
C ALA A 150 3.01 -9.03 13.03
N LEU A 151 3.72 -8.02 12.51
CA LEU A 151 4.94 -8.24 11.73
C LEU A 151 6.09 -8.80 12.56
N LEU A 152 6.16 -8.46 13.86
CA LEU A 152 7.18 -8.95 14.79
C LEU A 152 6.78 -10.27 15.47
N ASP A 153 5.57 -10.75 15.25
CA ASP A 153 4.99 -11.92 15.91
C ASP A 153 5.01 -11.79 17.46
N VAL A 154 4.64 -10.61 17.95
CA VAL A 154 4.56 -10.31 19.39
C VAL A 154 3.21 -9.73 19.76
N SER A 155 2.80 -9.92 21.00
CA SER A 155 1.61 -9.28 21.53
C SER A 155 1.86 -7.78 21.71
N PRO A 156 0.99 -6.89 21.19
CA PRO A 156 1.16 -5.47 21.39
C PRO A 156 1.00 -5.10 22.88
N ALA A 157 1.95 -4.34 23.42
CA ALA A 157 1.86 -3.88 24.80
C ALA A 157 0.64 -2.97 25.01
N PRO A 158 -0.20 -3.18 26.04
CA PRO A 158 -1.42 -2.40 26.28
C PRO A 158 -1.21 -0.89 26.32
N SER A 159 -0.07 -0.44 26.86
CA SER A 159 0.32 0.97 26.94
C SER A 159 0.52 1.64 25.58
N LEU A 160 1.03 0.91 24.58
CA LEU A 160 1.25 1.42 23.24
C LEU A 160 -0.06 1.54 22.44
N ILE A 161 -1.02 0.65 22.69
CA ILE A 161 -2.36 0.72 22.06
C ILE A 161 -3.09 1.97 22.55
N HIS A 162 -2.91 2.35 23.81
CA HIS A 162 -3.55 3.54 24.38
C HIS A 162 -3.00 4.84 23.76
N ILE A 163 -1.70 4.92 23.53
CA ILE A 163 -1.06 6.07 22.88
C ILE A 163 -1.53 6.27 21.43
N SER A 164 -1.72 5.19 20.67
CA SER A 164 -2.19 5.28 19.27
C SER A 164 -3.65 5.76 19.17
N ARG A 165 -4.50 5.45 20.14
CA ARG A 165 -5.89 5.95 20.22
C ARG A 165 -5.96 7.44 20.54
N CYS A 166 -5.07 7.96 21.36
CA CYS A 166 -5.06 9.38 21.75
C CYS A 166 -4.67 10.32 20.60
N ARG A 167 -3.89 9.85 19.62
CA ARG A 167 -3.48 10.65 18.44
C ARG A 167 -4.52 10.76 17.33
N ARG A 168 -5.58 9.93 17.35
CA ARG A 168 -6.66 9.95 16.34
C ARG A 168 -7.88 10.81 16.74
N SER A 169 -7.88 11.38 17.91
CA SER A 169 -8.98 12.22 18.45
C SER A 169 -8.66 13.72 18.55
N ALA A 170 -7.62 14.18 17.83
CA ALA A 170 -7.28 15.60 17.74
C ALA A 170 -7.46 16.11 16.30
#